data_f7107d7a51c7a950e6d018e4c495721d
#
_entry.id   f7107d7a51c7a950e6d018e4c495721d
#
_cell.length_a   1.000
_cell.length_b   1.000
_cell.length_c   1.000
_cell.angle_alpha   90.00
_cell.angle_beta   90.00
_cell.angle_gamma   90.00
#
_symmetry.space_group_name_H-M   'P 1'
#
loop_
_entity.id
_entity.type
_entity.pdbx_description
1 polymer ?
#
loop_
_entity_poly.entity_id
_entity_poly.type
_entity_poly.pdbx_seq_one_letter_code
_entity_poly.pdbx_strand_id
1 'polypeptide(L)'
;MSKRIYLCLAHMSGKEQQFIQEAFDTNWVVPLGPNVNGFEDDLKQFVNTREKANTLDKEIVALSAGTAAIHLALIACGVKAGDEVICQSFTFCASANPVTYLGATPVFVDSEADSWNMDPALLEQAITDRKAKTGKLPKAIIPVALYGMPYRIQEIKAIADKYSIPVIEDAAEGLGSRWKGQVLGTFGEYGILSFNGNKMITTSGGGALICKDVESKQRIMWLATQAREAYPYYQHEAIGYNYRLSNICAGIGRGQMTILDEHIAHHKHIAQRYREAFAEIEGITFHDAPSADFDANFWLCTATIDEQAHIRGEEKAYAEAVQGAVGGAAGVVHGGGSVHTDCEPNRNVEALRMYLDQAGIESRPLWKPMHKQPVFKGCPAYLNGVSEAMFRQGICLPSGPMVSDDDVSYIIQTIREAFIK
;
A
#
# COMPACT_ATOMS: atom_id res chain seq x y z
N MET A 1 11.68 24.30 19.75
CA MET A 1 11.92 23.36 18.64
C MET A 1 10.79 23.53 17.66
N SER A 2 11.06 23.77 16.38
CA SER A 2 10.03 23.82 15.34
C SER A 2 9.30 22.44 15.30
N LYS A 3 7.99 22.44 15.15
CA LYS A 3 7.16 21.24 14.97
C LYS A 3 7.68 20.48 13.74
N ARG A 4 7.99 19.17 13.89
CA ARG A 4 8.33 18.33 12.74
C ARG A 4 7.06 17.93 12.00
N ILE A 5 7.05 18.09 10.68
CA ILE A 5 5.97 17.68 9.80
C ILE A 5 6.31 16.29 9.25
N TYR A 6 5.44 15.32 9.50
CA TYR A 6 5.61 13.92 9.07
C TYR A 6 4.80 13.62 7.80
N LEU A 7 5.18 12.59 7.05
CA LEU A 7 4.49 12.17 5.83
C LEU A 7 3.02 11.84 6.05
N CYS A 8 2.75 10.97 7.01
CA CYS A 8 1.40 10.57 7.39
C CYS A 8 1.43 9.98 8.80
N LEU A 9 0.90 10.71 9.76
CA LEU A 9 0.71 10.24 11.12
C LEU A 9 -0.73 9.80 11.35
N ALA A 10 -0.91 8.85 12.26
CA ALA A 10 -2.24 8.51 12.75
C ALA A 10 -2.93 9.74 13.36
N HIS A 11 -4.21 9.92 13.04
CA HIS A 11 -5.07 10.96 13.59
C HIS A 11 -6.31 10.31 14.20
N MET A 12 -6.60 10.64 15.45
CA MET A 12 -7.67 9.99 16.22
C MET A 12 -8.99 10.71 16.07
N SER A 13 -10.06 9.93 15.99
CA SER A 13 -11.45 10.43 15.97
C SER A 13 -11.92 10.93 17.34
N GLY A 14 -11.27 10.46 18.42
CA GLY A 14 -11.71 10.63 19.80
C GLY A 14 -12.68 9.56 20.29
N LYS A 15 -13.12 8.62 19.41
CA LYS A 15 -14.04 7.54 19.75
C LYS A 15 -13.36 6.20 20.02
N GLU A 16 -12.11 6.06 19.67
CA GLU A 16 -11.33 4.82 19.77
C GLU A 16 -11.31 4.30 21.22
N GLN A 17 -11.09 5.20 22.19
CA GLN A 17 -11.00 4.81 23.60
C GLN A 17 -12.31 4.28 24.16
N GLN A 18 -13.46 4.75 23.67
CA GLN A 18 -14.77 4.22 24.05
C GLN A 18 -14.88 2.73 23.70
N PHE A 19 -14.57 2.36 22.45
CA PHE A 19 -14.63 0.97 21.99
C PHE A 19 -13.62 0.08 22.70
N ILE A 20 -12.43 0.62 23.02
CA ILE A 20 -11.43 -0.10 23.83
C ILE A 20 -11.95 -0.34 25.24
N GLN A 21 -12.52 0.68 25.88
CA GLN A 21 -13.06 0.57 27.24
C GLN A 21 -14.21 -0.46 27.30
N GLU A 22 -15.12 -0.45 26.32
CA GLU A 22 -16.19 -1.46 26.23
C GLU A 22 -15.64 -2.89 26.16
N ALA A 23 -14.51 -3.11 25.45
CA ALA A 23 -13.87 -4.42 25.39
C ALA A 23 -13.31 -4.84 26.75
N PHE A 24 -12.72 -3.92 27.53
CA PHE A 24 -12.25 -4.21 28.90
C PHE A 24 -13.40 -4.45 29.86
N ASP A 25 -14.45 -3.64 29.84
CA ASP A 25 -15.61 -3.74 30.74
C ASP A 25 -16.36 -5.06 30.55
N THR A 26 -16.36 -5.57 29.31
CA THR A 26 -17.03 -6.82 28.94
C THR A 26 -16.11 -8.03 28.85
N ASN A 27 -14.83 -7.85 29.18
CA ASN A 27 -13.77 -8.88 29.14
C ASN A 27 -13.56 -9.52 27.74
N TRP A 28 -13.77 -8.76 26.67
CA TRP A 28 -13.47 -9.18 25.28
C TRP A 28 -12.06 -8.77 24.87
N VAL A 29 -11.04 -9.11 25.70
CA VAL A 29 -9.61 -8.84 25.42
C VAL A 29 -8.98 -10.05 24.73
N VAL A 30 -9.46 -10.38 23.55
CA VAL A 30 -9.15 -11.59 22.77
C VAL A 30 -9.20 -11.27 21.24
N PRO A 31 -8.72 -12.15 20.34
CA PRO A 31 -8.77 -11.91 18.89
C PRO A 31 -10.14 -12.29 18.28
N LEU A 32 -11.20 -12.00 18.94
CA LEU A 32 -12.61 -12.14 18.53
C LEU A 32 -13.46 -11.23 19.42
N GLY A 33 -14.69 -10.94 19.01
CA GLY A 33 -15.62 -10.20 19.85
C GLY A 33 -16.38 -9.07 19.12
N PRO A 34 -17.18 -8.29 19.86
CA PRO A 34 -18.08 -7.29 19.27
C PRO A 34 -17.38 -6.25 18.41
N ASN A 35 -16.17 -5.78 18.79
CA ASN A 35 -15.44 -4.80 17.98
C ASN A 35 -14.92 -5.39 16.68
N VAL A 36 -14.43 -6.65 16.68
CA VAL A 36 -14.00 -7.31 15.44
C VAL A 36 -15.18 -7.44 14.48
N ASN A 37 -16.34 -7.91 14.97
CA ASN A 37 -17.53 -8.05 14.15
C ASN A 37 -18.01 -6.68 13.64
N GLY A 38 -18.11 -5.69 14.52
CA GLY A 38 -18.52 -4.34 14.14
C GLY A 38 -17.56 -3.68 13.15
N PHE A 39 -16.27 -3.89 13.27
CA PHE A 39 -15.29 -3.35 12.32
C PHE A 39 -15.38 -4.04 10.95
N GLU A 40 -15.62 -5.37 10.92
CA GLU A 40 -15.90 -6.09 9.67
C GLU A 40 -17.18 -5.57 9.00
N ASP A 41 -18.25 -5.28 9.78
CA ASP A 41 -19.50 -4.72 9.28
C ASP A 41 -19.32 -3.28 8.76
N ASP A 42 -18.60 -2.42 9.50
CA ASP A 42 -18.27 -1.05 9.08
C ASP A 42 -17.52 -1.04 7.75
N LEU A 43 -16.49 -1.90 7.62
CA LEU A 43 -15.72 -2.06 6.36
C LEU A 43 -16.60 -2.65 5.25
N LYS A 44 -17.42 -3.67 5.56
CA LYS A 44 -18.34 -4.28 4.60
C LYS A 44 -19.31 -3.24 4.02
N GLN A 45 -19.88 -2.41 4.87
CA GLN A 45 -20.76 -1.32 4.44
C GLN A 45 -20.02 -0.36 3.51
N PHE A 46 -18.81 0.06 3.88
CA PHE A 46 -17.99 1.00 3.09
C PHE A 46 -17.63 0.46 1.71
N VAL A 47 -17.09 -0.77 1.63
CA VAL A 47 -16.62 -1.33 0.35
C VAL A 47 -17.73 -1.73 -0.61
N ASN A 48 -18.94 -2.02 -0.10
CA ASN A 48 -20.08 -2.39 -0.92
C ASN A 48 -20.86 -1.16 -1.45
N THR A 49 -20.48 0.07 -1.05
CA THR A 49 -21.14 1.29 -1.52
C THR A 49 -20.61 1.71 -2.87
N ARG A 50 -21.50 1.82 -3.86
CA ARG A 50 -21.24 2.44 -5.17
C ARG A 50 -21.97 3.77 -5.27
N GLU A 51 -21.39 4.74 -5.97
CA GLU A 51 -22.05 6.03 -6.26
C GLU A 51 -23.35 5.88 -7.06
N LYS A 52 -23.51 4.78 -7.80
CA LYS A 52 -24.70 4.47 -8.61
C LYS A 52 -25.27 3.10 -8.23
N ALA A 53 -26.33 3.10 -7.48
CA ALA A 53 -27.43 2.13 -7.27
C ALA A 53 -27.18 0.60 -7.24
N ASN A 54 -26.01 0.08 -7.51
CA ASN A 54 -25.71 -1.36 -7.41
C ASN A 54 -24.78 -1.62 -6.23
N THR A 55 -25.31 -2.20 -5.15
CA THR A 55 -24.50 -2.72 -4.05
C THR A 55 -23.71 -3.95 -4.52
N LEU A 56 -22.43 -3.99 -4.15
CA LEU A 56 -21.64 -5.22 -4.22
C LEU A 56 -22.06 -6.12 -3.03
N ASP A 57 -21.74 -7.40 -3.11
CA ASP A 57 -21.94 -8.35 -2.01
C ASP A 57 -20.59 -8.96 -1.58
N LYS A 58 -19.68 -8.07 -1.19
CA LYS A 58 -18.38 -8.47 -0.66
C LYS A 58 -18.45 -8.73 0.84
N GLU A 59 -17.62 -9.64 1.30
CA GLU A 59 -17.46 -10.00 2.71
C GLU A 59 -16.08 -9.58 3.22
N ILE A 60 -15.95 -9.37 4.53
CA ILE A 60 -14.71 -8.89 5.16
C ILE A 60 -14.24 -9.88 6.22
N VAL A 61 -12.91 -10.09 6.27
CA VAL A 61 -12.22 -10.75 7.39
C VAL A 61 -11.14 -9.82 7.92
N ALA A 62 -11.29 -9.32 9.13
CA ALA A 62 -10.29 -8.49 9.79
C ALA A 62 -9.13 -9.36 10.31
N LEU A 63 -7.92 -8.96 9.98
CA LEU A 63 -6.68 -9.72 10.19
C LEU A 63 -5.60 -8.89 10.86
N SER A 64 -4.56 -9.55 11.35
CA SER A 64 -3.45 -8.95 12.09
C SER A 64 -2.53 -8.03 11.25
N ALA A 65 -2.56 -8.16 9.92
CA ALA A 65 -1.79 -7.31 8.99
C ALA A 65 -2.28 -7.50 7.54
N GLY A 66 -2.02 -6.51 6.67
CA GLY A 66 -2.20 -6.69 5.22
C GLY A 66 -1.34 -7.81 4.64
N THR A 67 -0.12 -8.01 5.15
CA THR A 67 0.76 -9.14 4.78
C THR A 67 0.10 -10.49 5.09
N ALA A 68 -0.57 -10.63 6.23
CA ALA A 68 -1.32 -11.82 6.59
C ALA A 68 -2.51 -12.05 5.63
N ALA A 69 -3.16 -10.96 5.21
CA ALA A 69 -4.26 -11.02 4.24
C ALA A 69 -3.77 -11.53 2.88
N ILE A 70 -2.65 -11.03 2.35
CA ILE A 70 -2.04 -11.53 1.10
C ILE A 70 -1.68 -13.00 1.22
N HIS A 71 -1.07 -13.41 2.34
CA HIS A 71 -0.68 -14.80 2.58
C HIS A 71 -1.89 -15.74 2.52
N LEU A 72 -2.97 -15.39 3.22
CA LEU A 72 -4.19 -16.21 3.21
C LEU A 72 -4.89 -16.22 1.84
N ALA A 73 -4.90 -15.10 1.12
CA ALA A 73 -5.44 -15.03 -0.24
C ALA A 73 -4.68 -15.95 -1.21
N LEU A 74 -3.34 -15.97 -1.13
CA LEU A 74 -2.50 -16.87 -1.93
C LEU A 74 -2.79 -18.34 -1.64
N ILE A 75 -2.93 -18.71 -0.36
CA ILE A 75 -3.32 -20.08 0.04
C ILE A 75 -4.71 -20.43 -0.51
N ALA A 76 -5.67 -19.52 -0.40
CA ALA A 76 -7.03 -19.71 -0.90
C ALA A 76 -7.09 -19.86 -2.43
N CYS A 77 -6.20 -19.14 -3.16
CA CYS A 77 -5.98 -19.32 -4.60
C CYS A 77 -5.22 -20.61 -4.96
N GLY A 78 -4.82 -21.40 -3.95
CA GLY A 78 -4.16 -22.69 -4.14
C GLY A 78 -2.69 -22.58 -4.55
N VAL A 79 -2.01 -21.50 -4.20
CA VAL A 79 -0.56 -21.32 -4.41
C VAL A 79 0.21 -22.30 -3.51
N LYS A 80 1.21 -22.98 -4.08
CA LYS A 80 2.05 -23.98 -3.42
C LYS A 80 3.51 -23.81 -3.83
N ALA A 81 4.38 -24.52 -3.13
CA ALA A 81 5.79 -24.57 -3.47
C ALA A 81 6.01 -24.96 -4.93
N GLY A 82 6.87 -24.23 -5.63
CA GLY A 82 7.16 -24.40 -7.05
C GLY A 82 6.14 -23.77 -8.02
N ASP A 83 5.12 -23.09 -7.52
CA ASP A 83 4.26 -22.24 -8.34
C ASP A 83 4.90 -20.86 -8.56
N GLU A 84 4.37 -20.12 -9.54
CA GLU A 84 4.74 -18.73 -9.80
C GLU A 84 3.53 -17.82 -9.57
N VAL A 85 3.80 -16.60 -9.04
CA VAL A 85 2.81 -15.56 -8.83
C VAL A 85 3.32 -14.28 -9.46
N ILE A 86 2.52 -13.66 -10.33
CA ILE A 86 2.88 -12.37 -10.92
C ILE A 86 2.60 -11.27 -9.90
N CYS A 87 3.61 -10.46 -9.64
CA CYS A 87 3.55 -9.33 -8.72
C CYS A 87 3.96 -8.04 -9.44
N GLN A 88 3.28 -6.94 -9.15
CA GLN A 88 3.76 -5.61 -9.52
C GLN A 88 5.15 -5.41 -8.91
N SER A 89 6.10 -4.86 -9.69
CA SER A 89 7.44 -4.62 -9.20
C SER A 89 7.57 -3.33 -8.40
N PHE A 90 6.88 -2.29 -8.82
CA PHE A 90 6.89 -1.01 -8.12
C PHE A 90 5.86 -1.05 -6.98
N THR A 91 6.31 -1.54 -5.82
CA THR A 91 5.46 -1.76 -4.64
C THR A 91 6.27 -1.88 -3.36
N PHE A 92 5.58 -1.91 -2.23
CA PHE A 92 6.16 -2.32 -0.95
C PHE A 92 6.38 -3.83 -0.91
N CYS A 93 7.41 -4.28 -0.21
CA CYS A 93 7.81 -5.71 -0.20
C CYS A 93 6.72 -6.68 0.31
N ALA A 94 5.74 -6.18 1.05
CA ALA A 94 4.64 -7.01 1.56
C ALA A 94 3.77 -7.63 0.46
N SER A 95 3.72 -7.05 -0.76
CA SER A 95 3.02 -7.65 -1.90
C SER A 95 3.71 -8.93 -2.39
N ALA A 96 5.04 -9.05 -2.26
CA ALA A 96 5.83 -10.16 -2.80
C ALA A 96 6.30 -11.17 -1.73
N ASN A 97 6.61 -10.71 -0.51
CA ASN A 97 7.13 -11.58 0.56
C ASN A 97 6.25 -12.82 0.82
N PRO A 98 4.90 -12.72 0.92
CA PRO A 98 4.06 -13.89 1.19
C PRO A 98 4.09 -14.98 0.12
N VAL A 99 4.45 -14.63 -1.12
CA VAL A 99 4.68 -15.61 -2.19
C VAL A 99 5.80 -16.56 -1.79
N THR A 100 6.89 -16.00 -1.25
CA THR A 100 8.04 -16.80 -0.82
C THR A 100 7.77 -17.63 0.43
N TYR A 101 6.84 -17.19 1.31
CA TYR A 101 6.44 -17.99 2.48
C TYR A 101 5.84 -19.35 2.09
N LEU A 102 5.23 -19.43 0.90
CA LEU A 102 4.64 -20.64 0.36
C LEU A 102 5.63 -21.48 -0.49
N GLY A 103 6.89 -21.05 -0.59
CA GLY A 103 7.89 -21.68 -1.49
C GLY A 103 7.60 -21.43 -2.96
N ALA A 104 6.77 -20.48 -3.30
CA ALA A 104 6.47 -20.03 -4.65
C ALA A 104 7.46 -18.90 -5.08
N THR A 105 7.53 -18.66 -6.37
CA THR A 105 8.43 -17.66 -6.96
C THR A 105 7.64 -16.43 -7.41
N PRO A 106 7.96 -15.22 -6.92
CA PRO A 106 7.40 -14.00 -7.48
C PRO A 106 7.98 -13.75 -8.88
N VAL A 107 7.10 -13.37 -9.82
CA VAL A 107 7.44 -12.93 -11.17
C VAL A 107 7.08 -11.46 -11.26
N PHE A 108 8.07 -10.59 -11.42
CA PHE A 108 7.85 -9.15 -11.37
C PHE A 108 7.45 -8.58 -12.73
N VAL A 109 6.46 -7.73 -12.72
CA VAL A 109 6.00 -6.95 -13.88
C VAL A 109 6.16 -5.47 -13.57
N ASP A 110 6.78 -4.75 -14.49
CA ASP A 110 7.05 -3.31 -14.38
C ASP A 110 5.77 -2.49 -14.55
N SER A 111 5.92 -1.19 -14.47
CA SER A 111 4.85 -0.20 -14.44
C SER A 111 4.55 0.40 -15.80
N GLU A 112 3.32 0.83 -16.01
CA GLU A 112 2.99 1.79 -17.07
C GLU A 112 3.17 3.23 -16.55
N ALA A 113 3.32 4.18 -17.48
CA ALA A 113 3.80 5.52 -17.16
C ALA A 113 2.78 6.44 -16.49
N ASP A 114 1.46 6.20 -16.69
CA ASP A 114 0.43 7.14 -16.27
C ASP A 114 0.06 6.97 -14.78
N SER A 115 -0.29 5.75 -14.36
CA SER A 115 -0.66 5.46 -12.97
C SER A 115 0.49 4.92 -12.14
N TRP A 116 1.64 4.59 -12.75
CA TRP A 116 2.81 3.92 -12.18
C TRP A 116 2.54 2.52 -11.65
N ASN A 117 1.39 1.96 -11.96
CA ASN A 117 1.00 0.61 -11.58
C ASN A 117 1.30 -0.41 -12.69
N MET A 118 0.98 -1.68 -12.46
CA MET A 118 1.32 -2.80 -13.32
C MET A 118 0.95 -2.55 -14.80
N ASP A 119 1.92 -2.72 -15.69
CA ASP A 119 1.74 -2.61 -17.14
C ASP A 119 0.97 -3.81 -17.70
N PRO A 120 -0.22 -3.61 -18.31
CA PRO A 120 -1.01 -4.70 -18.87
C PRO A 120 -0.32 -5.47 -20.01
N ALA A 121 0.47 -4.79 -20.84
CA ALA A 121 1.16 -5.44 -21.96
C ALA A 121 2.28 -6.35 -21.45
N LEU A 122 3.05 -5.89 -20.47
CA LEU A 122 4.07 -6.71 -19.81
C LEU A 122 3.45 -7.85 -18.99
N LEU A 123 2.27 -7.65 -18.38
CA LEU A 123 1.53 -8.71 -17.72
C LEU A 123 1.21 -9.86 -18.69
N GLU A 124 0.65 -9.55 -19.85
CA GLU A 124 0.29 -10.58 -20.83
C GLU A 124 1.54 -11.27 -21.39
N GLN A 125 2.61 -10.52 -21.63
CA GLN A 125 3.92 -11.08 -22.00
C GLN A 125 4.44 -12.02 -20.93
N ALA A 126 4.39 -11.65 -19.66
CA ALA A 126 4.82 -12.49 -18.54
C ALA A 126 4.05 -13.80 -18.49
N ILE A 127 2.71 -13.76 -18.58
CA ILE A 127 1.87 -14.96 -18.56
C ILE A 127 2.24 -15.93 -19.68
N THR A 128 2.35 -15.43 -20.90
CA THR A 128 2.62 -16.27 -22.09
C THR A 128 4.03 -16.85 -22.06
N ASP A 129 5.03 -16.06 -21.69
CA ASP A 129 6.42 -16.49 -21.62
C ASP A 129 6.65 -17.49 -20.46
N ARG A 130 6.06 -17.22 -19.28
CA ARG A 130 6.16 -18.16 -18.14
C ARG A 130 5.50 -19.49 -18.46
N LYS A 131 4.33 -19.47 -19.08
CA LYS A 131 3.67 -20.71 -19.55
C LYS A 131 4.56 -21.50 -20.53
N ALA A 132 5.22 -20.81 -21.47
CA ALA A 132 6.12 -21.46 -22.43
C ALA A 132 7.36 -22.06 -21.74
N LYS A 133 7.94 -21.36 -20.75
CA LYS A 133 9.16 -21.79 -20.05
C LYS A 133 8.93 -22.86 -18.98
N THR A 134 7.79 -22.82 -18.28
CA THR A 134 7.53 -23.70 -17.13
C THR A 134 6.49 -24.78 -17.41
N GLY A 135 5.76 -24.67 -18.52
CA GLY A 135 4.61 -25.53 -18.84
C GLY A 135 3.35 -25.22 -18.02
N LYS A 136 3.40 -24.23 -17.11
CA LYS A 136 2.31 -23.87 -16.19
C LYS A 136 1.96 -22.39 -16.33
N LEU A 137 0.70 -22.03 -16.10
CA LEU A 137 0.28 -20.64 -15.89
C LEU A 137 0.69 -20.19 -14.50
N PRO A 138 1.04 -18.90 -14.31
CA PRO A 138 1.13 -18.29 -12.98
C PRO A 138 -0.17 -18.50 -12.19
N LYS A 139 -0.06 -18.67 -10.89
CA LYS A 139 -1.19 -19.12 -10.04
C LYS A 139 -2.07 -17.96 -9.58
N ALA A 140 -1.54 -16.76 -9.51
CA ALA A 140 -2.26 -15.53 -9.18
C ALA A 140 -1.54 -14.31 -9.78
N ILE A 141 -2.26 -13.18 -9.84
CA ILE A 141 -1.75 -11.86 -10.22
C ILE A 141 -2.01 -10.91 -9.05
N ILE A 142 -0.98 -10.16 -8.63
CA ILE A 142 -1.07 -9.16 -7.55
C ILE A 142 -0.78 -7.77 -8.14
N PRO A 143 -1.79 -7.07 -8.70
CA PRO A 143 -1.68 -5.64 -8.97
C PRO A 143 -1.78 -4.85 -7.68
N VAL A 144 -1.22 -3.65 -7.64
CA VAL A 144 -1.16 -2.79 -6.46
C VAL A 144 -1.79 -1.45 -6.76
N ALA A 145 -2.45 -0.86 -5.78
CA ALA A 145 -2.89 0.53 -5.79
C ALA A 145 -1.79 1.41 -5.17
N LEU A 146 -0.67 1.57 -5.88
CA LEU A 146 0.52 2.25 -5.37
C LEU A 146 0.23 3.70 -4.99
N TYR A 147 0.58 4.10 -3.76
CA TYR A 147 0.30 5.42 -3.15
C TYR A 147 -1.18 5.82 -3.16
N GLY A 148 -2.08 4.86 -3.36
CA GLY A 148 -3.53 5.08 -3.45
C GLY A 148 -4.05 5.30 -4.87
N MET A 149 -3.19 5.25 -5.90
CA MET A 149 -3.58 5.40 -7.30
C MET A 149 -4.20 4.10 -7.83
N PRO A 150 -5.42 4.13 -8.42
CA PRO A 150 -5.97 2.97 -9.09
C PRO A 150 -5.06 2.46 -10.23
N TYR A 151 -4.98 1.14 -10.40
CA TYR A 151 -4.28 0.53 -11.52
C TYR A 151 -5.18 0.41 -12.77
N ARG A 152 -4.67 -0.04 -13.90
CA ARG A 152 -5.43 -0.30 -15.16
C ARG A 152 -6.38 -1.50 -15.00
N ILE A 153 -7.43 -1.33 -14.19
CA ILE A 153 -8.31 -2.41 -13.70
C ILE A 153 -8.96 -3.17 -14.85
N GLN A 154 -9.51 -2.46 -15.85
CA GLN A 154 -10.23 -3.09 -16.94
C GLN A 154 -9.30 -3.98 -17.77
N GLU A 155 -8.12 -3.49 -18.10
CA GLU A 155 -7.11 -4.18 -18.90
C GLU A 155 -6.53 -5.39 -18.15
N ILE A 156 -6.12 -5.19 -16.88
CA ILE A 156 -5.59 -6.26 -16.03
C ILE A 156 -6.63 -7.36 -15.84
N LYS A 157 -7.89 -6.98 -15.56
CA LYS A 157 -8.97 -7.95 -15.38
C LYS A 157 -9.28 -8.72 -16.67
N ALA A 158 -9.33 -8.06 -17.83
CA ALA A 158 -9.54 -8.72 -19.10
C ALA A 158 -8.47 -9.77 -19.41
N ILE A 159 -7.19 -9.46 -19.10
CA ILE A 159 -6.09 -10.42 -19.25
C ILE A 159 -6.24 -11.57 -18.25
N ALA A 160 -6.50 -11.29 -16.99
CA ALA A 160 -6.69 -12.30 -15.96
C ALA A 160 -7.82 -13.28 -16.30
N ASP A 161 -8.97 -12.75 -16.76
CA ASP A 161 -10.13 -13.53 -17.19
C ASP A 161 -9.80 -14.41 -18.43
N LYS A 162 -9.05 -13.86 -19.40
CA LYS A 162 -8.60 -14.60 -20.61
C LYS A 162 -7.81 -15.86 -20.27
N TYR A 163 -6.97 -15.77 -19.25
CA TYR A 163 -6.12 -16.90 -18.81
C TYR A 163 -6.67 -17.65 -17.60
N SER A 164 -7.83 -17.24 -17.08
CA SER A 164 -8.46 -17.79 -15.88
C SER A 164 -7.52 -17.77 -14.64
N ILE A 165 -6.78 -16.68 -14.47
CA ILE A 165 -5.86 -16.49 -13.34
C ILE A 165 -6.53 -15.56 -12.31
N PRO A 166 -6.66 -15.95 -11.03
CA PRO A 166 -7.25 -15.10 -10.02
C PRO A 166 -6.40 -13.83 -9.75
N VAL A 167 -7.09 -12.72 -9.52
CA VAL A 167 -6.48 -11.44 -9.12
C VAL A 167 -6.61 -11.26 -7.62
N ILE A 168 -5.50 -11.00 -6.95
CA ILE A 168 -5.43 -10.56 -5.55
C ILE A 168 -5.07 -9.09 -5.58
N GLU A 169 -6.02 -8.22 -5.33
CA GLU A 169 -5.86 -6.78 -5.44
C GLU A 169 -5.22 -6.22 -4.17
N ASP A 170 -3.97 -5.78 -4.25
CA ASP A 170 -3.30 -5.13 -3.13
C ASP A 170 -3.71 -3.66 -3.04
N ALA A 171 -4.78 -3.39 -2.30
CA ALA A 171 -5.30 -2.08 -1.99
C ALA A 171 -4.88 -1.59 -0.59
N ALA A 172 -3.73 -2.07 -0.07
CA ALA A 172 -3.20 -1.66 1.23
C ALA A 172 -2.96 -0.14 1.36
N GLU A 173 -2.84 0.56 0.25
CA GLU A 173 -2.71 2.01 0.15
C GLU A 173 -3.94 2.67 -0.47
N GLY A 174 -4.87 1.86 -0.97
CA GLY A 174 -6.03 2.28 -1.77
C GLY A 174 -7.35 2.39 -1.01
N LEU A 175 -7.37 2.33 0.34
CA LEU A 175 -8.63 2.47 1.08
C LEU A 175 -9.28 3.83 0.78
N GLY A 176 -10.48 3.78 0.21
CA GLY A 176 -11.23 4.97 -0.21
C GLY A 176 -10.97 5.43 -1.65
N SER A 177 -9.92 4.94 -2.30
CA SER A 177 -9.76 5.15 -3.73
C SER A 177 -10.83 4.39 -4.51
N ARG A 178 -11.19 4.93 -5.69
CA ARG A 178 -12.25 4.35 -6.54
C ARG A 178 -11.81 4.34 -8.00
N TRP A 179 -12.30 3.36 -8.71
CA TRP A 179 -12.26 3.36 -10.17
C TRP A 179 -13.69 3.29 -10.70
N LYS A 180 -14.08 4.28 -11.49
CA LYS A 180 -15.47 4.45 -11.99
C LYS A 180 -16.51 4.32 -10.86
N GLY A 181 -16.25 4.94 -9.71
CA GLY A 181 -17.12 4.96 -8.54
C GLY A 181 -17.14 3.70 -7.69
N GLN A 182 -16.43 2.62 -8.07
CA GLN A 182 -16.30 1.40 -7.27
C GLN A 182 -15.01 1.42 -6.45
N VAL A 183 -15.10 1.07 -5.16
CA VAL A 183 -13.97 1.05 -4.21
C VAL A 183 -12.92 0.03 -4.63
N LEU A 184 -11.63 0.41 -4.52
CA LEU A 184 -10.51 -0.51 -4.74
C LEU A 184 -10.50 -1.65 -3.71
N GLY A 185 -9.95 -2.80 -4.09
CA GLY A 185 -10.02 -4.05 -3.33
C GLY A 185 -11.26 -4.89 -3.64
N THR A 186 -12.17 -4.41 -4.51
CA THR A 186 -13.43 -5.10 -4.80
C THR A 186 -13.52 -5.69 -6.21
N PHE A 187 -12.47 -5.54 -7.02
CA PHE A 187 -12.44 -5.98 -8.43
C PHE A 187 -11.87 -7.39 -8.61
N GLY A 188 -11.01 -7.82 -7.68
CA GLY A 188 -10.36 -9.13 -7.72
C GLY A 188 -11.17 -10.25 -7.05
N GLU A 189 -10.57 -11.44 -7.06
CA GLU A 189 -11.02 -12.61 -6.26
C GLU A 189 -10.93 -12.28 -4.76
N TYR A 190 -9.84 -11.59 -4.38
CA TYR A 190 -9.58 -11.06 -3.05
C TYR A 190 -9.04 -9.65 -3.15
N GLY A 191 -9.33 -8.83 -2.13
CA GLY A 191 -8.76 -7.50 -1.97
C GLY A 191 -8.13 -7.33 -0.59
N ILE A 192 -7.01 -6.62 -0.54
CA ILE A 192 -6.20 -6.44 0.67
C ILE A 192 -6.36 -5.01 1.17
N LEU A 193 -6.62 -4.85 2.45
CA LEU A 193 -6.56 -3.58 3.16
C LEU A 193 -5.51 -3.63 4.26
N SER A 194 -4.90 -2.50 4.55
CA SER A 194 -3.91 -2.35 5.63
C SER A 194 -4.28 -1.21 6.56
N PHE A 195 -4.11 -1.44 7.85
CA PHE A 195 -4.38 -0.47 8.91
C PHE A 195 -3.13 -0.29 9.79
N ASN A 196 -1.95 -0.30 9.17
CA ASN A 196 -0.71 0.07 9.86
C ASN A 196 -0.75 1.54 10.27
N GLY A 197 0.10 1.96 11.22
CA GLY A 197 0.06 3.27 11.85
C GLY A 197 0.08 4.49 10.93
N ASN A 198 0.58 4.35 9.71
CA ASN A 198 0.68 5.42 8.72
C ASN A 198 -0.30 5.28 7.53
N LYS A 199 -1.26 4.36 7.60
CA LYS A 199 -2.24 4.17 6.50
C LYS A 199 -3.40 5.16 6.63
N MET A 200 -4.33 5.15 5.68
CA MET A 200 -5.50 6.04 5.64
C MET A 200 -6.29 6.06 6.96
N ILE A 201 -6.40 4.90 7.59
CA ILE A 201 -6.82 4.70 8.98
C ILE A 201 -5.87 3.72 9.66
N THR A 202 -5.85 3.72 10.99
CA THR A 202 -5.01 2.81 11.77
C THR A 202 -5.81 1.94 12.72
N THR A 203 -5.29 0.73 12.98
CA THR A 203 -5.69 -0.11 14.11
C THR A 203 -4.48 -0.37 15.03
N SER A 204 -3.48 0.54 15.06
CA SER A 204 -2.14 0.34 15.61
C SER A 204 -1.29 -0.61 14.72
N GLY A 205 -1.83 -1.73 14.37
CA GLY A 205 -1.40 -2.68 13.36
C GLY A 205 -2.57 -3.56 13.01
N GLY A 206 -2.76 -3.84 11.73
CA GLY A 206 -3.89 -4.63 11.25
C GLY A 206 -4.01 -4.61 9.75
N GLY A 207 -4.96 -5.38 9.26
CA GLY A 207 -5.38 -5.43 7.87
C GLY A 207 -6.72 -6.10 7.75
N ALA A 208 -7.22 -6.21 6.54
CA ALA A 208 -8.40 -6.99 6.24
C ALA A 208 -8.30 -7.64 4.85
N LEU A 209 -9.01 -8.73 4.69
CA LEU A 209 -9.22 -9.38 3.41
C LEU A 209 -10.68 -9.16 2.98
N ILE A 210 -10.86 -8.55 1.82
CA ILE A 210 -12.14 -8.45 1.13
C ILE A 210 -12.29 -9.76 0.35
N CYS A 211 -13.35 -10.49 0.66
CA CYS A 211 -13.71 -11.76 0.03
C CYS A 211 -14.85 -11.54 -0.95
N LYS A 212 -14.89 -12.30 -2.02
CA LYS A 212 -15.94 -12.16 -3.05
C LYS A 212 -17.34 -12.56 -2.56
N ASP A 213 -17.40 -13.52 -1.60
CA ASP A 213 -18.62 -14.11 -1.07
C ASP A 213 -18.43 -14.72 0.33
N VAL A 214 -19.52 -15.22 0.90
CA VAL A 214 -19.56 -15.84 2.23
C VAL A 214 -18.71 -17.11 2.31
N GLU A 215 -18.65 -17.93 1.25
CA GLU A 215 -17.86 -19.17 1.24
C GLU A 215 -16.37 -18.84 1.33
N SER A 216 -15.92 -17.88 0.54
CA SER A 216 -14.54 -17.38 0.61
C SER A 216 -14.21 -16.81 2.00
N LYS A 217 -15.13 -16.02 2.61
CA LYS A 217 -14.97 -15.52 3.99
C LYS A 217 -14.81 -16.68 4.98
N GLN A 218 -15.67 -17.68 4.92
CA GLN A 218 -15.59 -18.85 5.82
C GLN A 218 -14.26 -19.59 5.67
N ARG A 219 -13.78 -19.77 4.44
CA ARG A 219 -12.48 -20.38 4.16
C ARG A 219 -11.33 -19.60 4.76
N ILE A 220 -11.31 -18.28 4.58
CA ILE A 220 -10.29 -17.39 5.15
C ILE A 220 -10.36 -17.37 6.68
N MET A 221 -11.55 -17.32 7.25
CA MET A 221 -11.76 -17.34 8.70
C MET A 221 -11.22 -18.64 9.32
N TRP A 222 -11.51 -19.79 8.70
CA TRP A 222 -11.00 -21.08 9.13
C TRP A 222 -9.46 -21.10 9.12
N LEU A 223 -8.84 -20.66 8.04
CA LEU A 223 -7.37 -20.57 7.95
C LEU A 223 -6.79 -19.60 9.00
N ALA A 224 -7.44 -18.45 9.23
CA ALA A 224 -6.99 -17.42 10.18
C ALA A 224 -7.15 -17.84 11.65
N THR A 225 -7.88 -18.92 11.93
CA THR A 225 -8.16 -19.47 13.26
C THR A 225 -7.63 -20.91 13.42
N GLN A 226 -6.41 -21.15 12.96
CA GLN A 226 -5.67 -22.40 13.09
C GLN A 226 -6.20 -23.57 12.25
N ALA A 227 -7.08 -23.35 11.29
CA ALA A 227 -7.74 -24.40 10.50
C ALA A 227 -8.33 -25.53 11.39
N ARG A 228 -9.00 -25.10 12.46
CA ARG A 228 -9.59 -26.02 13.44
C ARG A 228 -10.86 -26.65 12.87
N GLU A 229 -10.97 -27.97 13.00
CA GLU A 229 -12.16 -28.74 12.64
C GLU A 229 -13.25 -28.65 13.72
N ALA A 230 -14.49 -28.89 13.31
CA ALA A 230 -15.68 -28.79 14.17
C ALA A 230 -15.90 -30.05 15.03
N TYR A 231 -14.90 -30.39 15.87
CA TYR A 231 -14.99 -31.46 16.86
C TYR A 231 -15.02 -30.90 18.29
N PRO A 232 -15.52 -31.65 19.30
CA PRO A 232 -15.43 -31.25 20.70
C PRO A 232 -13.99 -31.12 21.21
N TYR A 233 -13.03 -31.78 20.55
CA TYR A 233 -11.60 -31.69 20.79
C TYR A 233 -10.91 -30.96 19.63
N TYR A 234 -9.66 -30.55 19.82
CA TYR A 234 -8.88 -29.88 18.79
C TYR A 234 -8.36 -30.91 17.78
N GLN A 235 -8.85 -30.81 16.54
CA GLN A 235 -8.36 -31.56 15.38
C GLN A 235 -8.06 -30.60 14.25
N HIS A 236 -6.97 -30.84 13.53
CA HIS A 236 -6.51 -30.05 12.42
C HIS A 236 -6.13 -30.95 11.25
N GLU A 237 -6.82 -30.82 10.12
CA GLU A 237 -6.52 -31.57 8.89
C GLU A 237 -5.67 -30.75 7.91
N ALA A 238 -5.50 -29.46 8.18
CA ALA A 238 -4.66 -28.56 7.43
C ALA A 238 -3.87 -27.62 8.35
N ILE A 239 -2.80 -27.06 7.82
CA ILE A 239 -2.06 -25.99 8.50
C ILE A 239 -2.89 -24.70 8.47
N GLY A 240 -3.13 -24.15 9.64
CA GLY A 240 -3.77 -22.87 9.83
C GLY A 240 -2.86 -21.84 10.51
N TYR A 241 -3.39 -20.66 10.73
CA TYR A 241 -2.64 -19.50 11.22
C TYR A 241 -3.39 -18.79 12.34
N ASN A 242 -2.69 -18.07 13.19
CA ASN A 242 -3.28 -17.19 14.18
C ASN A 242 -3.24 -15.74 13.68
N TYR A 243 -4.10 -15.42 12.71
CA TYR A 243 -4.06 -14.16 11.98
C TYR A 243 -5.27 -13.26 12.20
N ARG A 244 -6.16 -13.59 13.15
CA ARG A 244 -7.32 -12.73 13.47
C ARG A 244 -6.86 -11.41 14.10
N LEU A 245 -7.59 -10.33 13.80
CA LEU A 245 -7.38 -9.04 14.44
C LEU A 245 -7.81 -9.09 15.93
N SER A 246 -7.05 -8.45 16.80
CA SER A 246 -7.41 -8.24 18.20
C SER A 246 -8.68 -7.40 18.32
N ASN A 247 -9.57 -7.75 19.27
CA ASN A 247 -10.78 -6.97 19.57
C ASN A 247 -10.46 -5.53 20.04
N ILE A 248 -9.32 -5.34 20.70
CA ILE A 248 -8.82 -4.01 21.10
C ILE A 248 -8.45 -3.19 19.85
N CYS A 249 -7.64 -3.77 18.95
CA CYS A 249 -7.24 -3.13 17.70
C CYS A 249 -8.46 -2.85 16.79
N ALA A 250 -9.42 -3.77 16.75
CA ALA A 250 -10.67 -3.55 16.03
C ALA A 250 -11.50 -2.40 16.60
N GLY A 251 -11.48 -2.19 17.92
CA GLY A 251 -12.09 -1.03 18.58
C GLY A 251 -11.47 0.29 18.10
N ILE A 252 -10.14 0.34 17.93
CA ILE A 252 -9.48 1.49 17.30
C ILE A 252 -10.03 1.68 15.87
N GLY A 253 -10.09 0.60 15.07
CA GLY A 253 -10.58 0.62 13.70
C GLY A 253 -12.00 1.17 13.58
N ARG A 254 -12.93 0.78 14.47
CA ARG A 254 -14.31 1.30 14.52
C ARG A 254 -14.34 2.82 14.76
N GLY A 255 -13.51 3.30 15.72
CA GLY A 255 -13.34 4.73 15.93
C GLY A 255 -12.86 5.44 14.67
N GLN A 256 -11.83 4.91 14.01
CA GLN A 256 -11.25 5.45 12.79
C GLN A 256 -12.23 5.45 11.60
N MET A 257 -13.10 4.44 11.46
CA MET A 257 -14.13 4.42 10.41
C MET A 257 -15.08 5.61 10.50
N THR A 258 -15.28 6.20 11.68
CA THR A 258 -16.18 7.36 11.84
C THR A 258 -15.64 8.65 11.22
N ILE A 259 -14.35 8.71 10.88
CA ILE A 259 -13.69 9.87 10.26
C ILE A 259 -12.99 9.54 8.93
N LEU A 260 -13.22 8.34 8.38
CA LEU A 260 -12.58 7.90 7.14
C LEU A 260 -12.84 8.86 5.96
N ASP A 261 -14.10 9.29 5.79
CA ASP A 261 -14.45 10.20 4.69
C ASP A 261 -13.77 11.57 4.84
N GLU A 262 -13.62 12.06 6.07
CA GLU A 262 -12.89 13.30 6.37
C GLU A 262 -11.40 13.14 6.03
N HIS A 263 -10.80 12.00 6.37
CA HIS A 263 -9.40 11.70 6.01
C HIS A 263 -9.19 11.66 4.49
N ILE A 264 -10.07 10.95 3.76
CA ILE A 264 -10.01 10.90 2.29
C ILE A 264 -10.13 12.31 1.69
N ALA A 265 -11.09 13.09 2.15
CA ALA A 265 -11.28 14.47 1.68
C ALA A 265 -10.05 15.34 1.98
N HIS A 266 -9.44 15.20 3.16
CA HIS A 266 -8.23 15.91 3.54
C HIS A 266 -7.05 15.58 2.63
N HIS A 267 -6.77 14.30 2.39
CA HIS A 267 -5.68 13.88 1.50
C HIS A 267 -5.87 14.43 0.07
N LYS A 268 -7.09 14.40 -0.46
CA LYS A 268 -7.42 14.98 -1.77
C LYS A 268 -7.23 16.51 -1.79
N HIS A 269 -7.60 17.20 -0.71
CA HIS A 269 -7.36 18.63 -0.56
C HIS A 269 -5.87 18.96 -0.59
N ILE A 270 -5.05 18.23 0.17
CA ILE A 270 -3.59 18.42 0.18
C ILE A 270 -2.99 18.14 -1.21
N ALA A 271 -3.43 17.08 -1.88
CA ALA A 271 -3.00 16.76 -3.25
C ALA A 271 -3.33 17.90 -4.23
N GLN A 272 -4.51 18.52 -4.12
CA GLN A 272 -4.89 19.68 -4.93
C GLN A 272 -3.95 20.86 -4.70
N ARG A 273 -3.57 21.13 -3.45
CA ARG A 273 -2.62 22.20 -3.10
C ARG A 273 -1.25 21.99 -3.75
N TYR A 274 -0.72 20.77 -3.71
CA TYR A 274 0.55 20.44 -4.38
C TYR A 274 0.44 20.53 -5.91
N ARG A 275 -0.64 20.00 -6.49
CA ARG A 275 -0.89 20.08 -7.93
C ARG A 275 -0.85 21.52 -8.45
N GLU A 276 -1.55 22.43 -7.78
CA GLU A 276 -1.59 23.85 -8.15
C GLU A 276 -0.21 24.50 -8.00
N ALA A 277 0.49 24.22 -6.90
CA ALA A 277 1.78 24.83 -6.64
C ALA A 277 2.88 24.35 -7.61
N PHE A 278 2.90 23.06 -7.94
CA PHE A 278 3.95 22.48 -8.79
C PHE A 278 3.75 22.82 -10.26
N ALA A 279 2.55 23.18 -10.69
CA ALA A 279 2.32 23.75 -12.02
C ALA A 279 3.10 25.08 -12.26
N GLU A 280 3.52 25.75 -11.19
CA GLU A 280 4.29 27.02 -11.23
C GLU A 280 5.79 26.84 -10.94
N ILE A 281 6.26 25.64 -10.61
CA ILE A 281 7.66 25.35 -10.28
C ILE A 281 8.24 24.47 -11.37
N GLU A 282 9.18 25.03 -12.15
CA GLU A 282 9.90 24.26 -13.17
C GLU A 282 10.79 23.19 -12.53
N GLY A 283 10.79 21.98 -13.10
CA GLY A 283 11.64 20.87 -12.66
C GLY A 283 11.01 19.96 -11.61
N ILE A 284 9.76 20.19 -11.20
CA ILE A 284 8.99 19.25 -10.37
C ILE A 284 7.61 18.99 -10.99
N THR A 285 7.20 17.75 -11.04
CA THR A 285 5.88 17.36 -11.60
C THR A 285 5.11 16.52 -10.58
N PHE A 286 3.90 16.96 -10.24
CA PHE A 286 3.00 16.19 -9.37
C PHE A 286 2.48 14.95 -10.11
N HIS A 287 2.49 13.79 -9.44
CA HIS A 287 1.87 12.57 -9.96
C HIS A 287 0.36 12.63 -9.75
N ASP A 288 -0.36 12.83 -10.84
CA ASP A 288 -1.81 13.01 -10.82
C ASP A 288 -2.55 11.81 -11.41
N ALA A 289 -3.86 11.76 -11.15
CA ALA A 289 -4.74 10.74 -11.72
C ALA A 289 -4.82 10.87 -13.25
N PRO A 290 -4.70 9.76 -14.01
CA PRO A 290 -4.73 9.79 -15.48
C PRO A 290 -6.05 10.32 -16.07
N SER A 291 -7.14 10.14 -15.35
CA SER A 291 -8.48 10.64 -15.73
C SER A 291 -9.42 10.66 -14.53
N ALA A 292 -10.61 11.24 -14.69
CA ALA A 292 -11.66 11.26 -13.67
C ALA A 292 -12.16 9.86 -13.24
N ASP A 293 -11.89 8.83 -14.04
CA ASP A 293 -12.21 7.44 -13.66
C ASP A 293 -11.30 6.90 -12.52
N PHE A 294 -10.11 7.52 -12.37
CA PHE A 294 -9.10 7.16 -11.38
C PHE A 294 -9.21 8.08 -10.16
N ASP A 295 -10.19 7.84 -9.31
CA ASP A 295 -10.40 8.63 -8.10
C ASP A 295 -9.46 8.16 -6.98
N ALA A 296 -8.23 8.67 -6.99
CA ALA A 296 -7.19 8.34 -6.02
C ALA A 296 -7.46 9.01 -4.66
N ASN A 297 -7.13 8.30 -3.57
CA ASN A 297 -7.17 8.85 -2.22
C ASN A 297 -5.94 9.71 -1.88
N PHE A 298 -4.86 9.62 -2.68
CA PHE A 298 -3.58 10.29 -2.46
C PHE A 298 -3.00 10.04 -1.05
N TRP A 299 -3.03 8.76 -0.61
CA TRP A 299 -2.46 8.37 0.68
C TRP A 299 -1.09 9.00 0.93
N LEU A 300 -0.21 8.98 -0.06
CA LEU A 300 0.97 9.86 -0.12
C LEU A 300 0.93 10.68 -1.39
N CYS A 301 1.21 11.97 -1.28
CA CYS A 301 1.45 12.84 -2.42
C CYS A 301 2.83 12.54 -2.99
N THR A 302 2.91 12.27 -4.27
CA THR A 302 4.16 11.93 -4.96
C THR A 302 4.44 12.90 -6.09
N ALA A 303 5.73 13.15 -6.33
CA ALA A 303 6.18 14.00 -7.43
C ALA A 303 7.48 13.46 -8.01
N THR A 304 7.77 13.81 -9.26
CA THR A 304 9.07 13.58 -9.90
C THR A 304 9.84 14.88 -9.99
N ILE A 305 11.16 14.78 -9.93
CA ILE A 305 12.10 15.89 -10.04
C ILE A 305 12.97 15.65 -11.26
N ASP A 306 13.01 16.61 -12.17
CA ASP A 306 13.80 16.52 -13.38
C ASP A 306 15.30 16.39 -13.06
N GLU A 307 15.98 15.54 -13.78
CA GLU A 307 17.44 15.37 -13.64
C GLU A 307 18.22 16.65 -14.01
N GLN A 308 17.60 17.53 -14.80
CA GLN A 308 18.17 18.81 -15.22
C GLN A 308 17.89 19.95 -14.21
N ALA A 309 17.04 19.73 -13.22
CA ALA A 309 16.77 20.72 -12.19
C ALA A 309 18.01 20.96 -11.32
N HIS A 310 18.16 22.17 -10.79
CA HIS A 310 19.22 22.52 -9.85
C HIS A 310 18.62 22.73 -8.45
N ILE A 311 19.03 21.88 -7.51
CA ILE A 311 18.55 21.91 -6.12
C ILE A 311 19.71 22.36 -5.21
N ARG A 312 19.42 23.24 -4.26
CA ARG A 312 20.39 23.68 -3.26
C ARG A 312 21.04 22.50 -2.53
N GLY A 313 22.36 22.42 -2.55
CA GLY A 313 23.11 21.36 -1.87
C GLY A 313 23.27 20.07 -2.69
N GLU A 314 22.91 20.05 -3.96
CA GLU A 314 23.00 18.87 -4.83
C GLU A 314 24.42 18.26 -4.92
N GLU A 315 25.44 19.10 -4.85
CA GLU A 315 26.83 18.68 -4.90
C GLU A 315 27.29 17.88 -3.66
N LYS A 316 26.59 18.01 -2.53
CA LYS A 316 26.87 17.33 -1.26
C LYS A 316 25.87 16.25 -0.89
N ALA A 317 24.79 16.12 -1.64
CA ALA A 317 23.63 15.34 -1.27
C ALA A 317 23.96 13.90 -0.84
N TYR A 318 24.79 13.20 -1.59
CA TYR A 318 25.14 11.82 -1.23
C TYR A 318 26.06 11.68 -0.01
N ALA A 319 27.01 12.59 0.15
CA ALA A 319 27.92 12.55 1.30
C ALA A 319 27.20 12.77 2.64
N GLU A 320 26.19 13.64 2.64
CA GLU A 320 25.43 13.99 3.84
C GLU A 320 24.24 13.03 4.09
N ALA A 321 23.64 12.46 3.03
CA ALA A 321 22.56 11.47 3.12
C ALA A 321 22.95 10.24 3.94
N VAL A 322 24.22 9.81 3.84
CA VAL A 322 24.77 8.68 4.59
C VAL A 322 24.78 8.97 6.11
N GLN A 323 25.12 10.19 6.52
CA GLN A 323 25.13 10.58 7.93
C GLN A 323 23.69 10.69 8.50
N GLY A 324 22.74 11.18 7.70
CA GLY A 324 21.32 11.27 8.09
C GLY A 324 20.62 9.92 8.23
N ALA A 325 21.01 8.92 7.44
CA ALA A 325 20.44 7.58 7.51
C ALA A 325 20.72 6.85 8.84
N VAL A 326 21.80 7.22 9.54
CA VAL A 326 22.16 6.67 10.86
C VAL A 326 21.29 7.24 11.99
N GLY A 327 20.74 8.46 11.81
CA GLY A 327 19.91 9.15 12.81
C GLY A 327 18.39 9.09 12.55
N GLY A 328 17.95 8.34 11.53
CA GLY A 328 16.60 8.45 10.99
C GLY A 328 15.49 7.85 11.83
N ALA A 329 14.39 8.51 11.77
CA ALA A 329 13.01 8.23 12.21
C ALA A 329 12.81 7.20 13.31
N ALA A 330 12.25 7.65 14.43
CA ALA A 330 11.87 6.85 15.57
C ALA A 330 11.23 5.50 15.17
N GLY A 331 11.88 4.40 15.52
CA GLY A 331 11.33 3.05 15.43
C GLY A 331 11.88 2.15 14.32
N VAL A 332 12.73 2.61 13.41
CA VAL A 332 13.40 1.70 12.47
C VAL A 332 14.69 1.19 13.13
N VAL A 333 14.62 0.00 13.70
CA VAL A 333 15.82 -0.76 14.09
C VAL A 333 16.51 -1.18 12.77
N HIS A 334 17.56 -0.44 12.37
CA HIS A 334 18.45 -0.91 11.34
C HIS A 334 19.21 -2.14 11.91
N GLY A 335 18.85 -3.33 11.42
CA GLY A 335 19.63 -4.53 11.71
C GLY A 335 21.09 -4.26 11.32
N GLY A 336 22.01 -4.35 12.26
CA GLY A 336 23.43 -3.99 12.29
C GLY A 336 24.29 -4.13 11.00
N GLY A 337 23.78 -3.74 9.86
CA GLY A 337 24.47 -3.69 8.59
C GLY A 337 25.21 -2.37 8.39
N SER A 338 26.26 -2.39 7.57
CA SER A 338 26.97 -1.18 7.14
C SER A 338 26.04 -0.24 6.39
N VAL A 339 26.13 1.06 6.64
CA VAL A 339 25.45 2.08 5.86
C VAL A 339 26.00 2.06 4.42
N HIS A 340 25.11 1.87 3.43
CA HIS A 340 25.47 1.90 2.03
C HIS A 340 25.59 3.36 1.57
N THR A 341 26.65 3.64 0.80
CA THR A 341 26.96 4.99 0.31
C THR A 341 26.49 5.24 -1.11
N ASP A 342 26.04 4.20 -1.81
CA ASP A 342 25.49 4.24 -3.16
C ASP A 342 23.96 4.43 -3.09
N CYS A 343 23.50 5.65 -3.28
CA CYS A 343 22.09 5.95 -3.43
C CYS A 343 21.69 5.85 -4.91
N GLU A 344 20.65 5.06 -5.21
CA GLU A 344 20.09 4.97 -6.56
C GLU A 344 19.18 6.16 -6.95
N PRO A 345 18.46 6.85 -6.00
CA PRO A 345 17.82 8.13 -6.32
C PRO A 345 18.83 9.14 -6.86
N ASN A 346 18.39 10.00 -7.78
CA ASN A 346 19.28 11.03 -8.32
C ASN A 346 19.65 12.10 -7.28
N ARG A 347 20.68 12.90 -7.57
CA ARG A 347 21.18 13.92 -6.62
C ARG A 347 20.12 14.94 -6.25
N ASN A 348 19.23 15.31 -7.18
CA ASN A 348 18.20 16.30 -6.94
C ASN A 348 17.16 15.80 -5.95
N VAL A 349 16.75 14.52 -6.03
CA VAL A 349 15.86 13.88 -5.05
C VAL A 349 16.47 13.90 -3.66
N GLU A 350 17.75 13.48 -3.54
CA GLU A 350 18.44 13.47 -2.25
C GLU A 350 18.68 14.89 -1.71
N ALA A 351 19.05 15.85 -2.57
CA ALA A 351 19.22 17.25 -2.17
C ALA A 351 17.92 17.86 -1.64
N LEU A 352 16.80 17.65 -2.36
CA LEU A 352 15.50 18.14 -1.91
C LEU A 352 15.08 17.48 -0.60
N ARG A 353 15.25 16.16 -0.49
CA ARG A 353 14.93 15.42 0.74
C ARG A 353 15.70 15.97 1.94
N MET A 354 16.99 16.25 1.79
CA MET A 354 17.83 16.80 2.85
C MET A 354 17.48 18.25 3.17
N TYR A 355 17.17 19.05 2.16
CA TYR A 355 16.73 20.44 2.35
C TYR A 355 15.43 20.49 3.15
N LEU A 356 14.47 19.62 2.82
CA LEU A 356 13.22 19.47 3.56
C LEU A 356 13.46 18.98 4.99
N ASP A 357 14.36 17.99 5.20
CA ASP A 357 14.67 17.46 6.54
C ASP A 357 15.28 18.53 7.45
N GLN A 358 16.17 19.38 6.93
CA GLN A 358 16.72 20.54 7.66
C GLN A 358 15.64 21.54 8.05
N ALA A 359 14.59 21.68 7.24
CA ALA A 359 13.42 22.50 7.54
C ALA A 359 12.41 21.80 8.47
N GLY A 360 12.70 20.60 8.96
CA GLY A 360 11.82 19.82 9.83
C GLY A 360 10.68 19.11 9.08
N ILE A 361 10.80 18.92 7.77
CA ILE A 361 9.80 18.28 6.91
C ILE A 361 10.29 16.87 6.52
N GLU A 362 9.51 15.85 6.86
CA GLU A 362 9.82 14.48 6.42
C GLU A 362 9.45 14.31 4.94
N SER A 363 10.35 13.71 4.17
CA SER A 363 10.10 13.23 2.82
C SER A 363 10.88 11.94 2.59
N ARG A 364 10.52 11.17 1.58
CA ARG A 364 11.16 9.89 1.25
C ARG A 364 11.28 9.76 -0.26
N PRO A 365 12.35 9.13 -0.78
CA PRO A 365 12.33 8.61 -2.16
C PRO A 365 11.15 7.66 -2.35
N LEU A 366 10.69 7.50 -3.57
CA LEU A 366 9.69 6.47 -3.90
C LEU A 366 10.21 5.07 -3.58
N TRP A 367 9.33 4.07 -3.61
CA TRP A 367 9.72 2.67 -3.37
C TRP A 367 10.80 2.21 -4.35
N LYS A 368 11.82 1.53 -3.86
CA LYS A 368 12.77 0.81 -4.72
C LYS A 368 12.05 -0.40 -5.31
N PRO A 369 12.01 -0.57 -6.65
CA PRO A 369 11.30 -1.67 -7.29
C PRO A 369 11.75 -3.04 -6.79
N MET A 370 10.83 -4.00 -6.70
CA MET A 370 11.10 -5.33 -6.12
C MET A 370 12.16 -6.11 -6.88
N HIS A 371 12.21 -6.01 -8.22
CA HIS A 371 13.24 -6.66 -9.02
C HIS A 371 14.66 -6.11 -8.73
N LYS A 372 14.77 -4.92 -8.12
CA LYS A 372 16.04 -4.32 -7.67
C LYS A 372 16.40 -4.69 -6.23
N GLN A 373 15.50 -5.31 -5.49
CA GLN A 373 15.76 -5.71 -4.11
C GLN A 373 16.69 -6.92 -4.06
N PRO A 374 17.77 -6.89 -3.27
CA PRO A 374 18.74 -8.00 -3.20
C PRO A 374 18.10 -9.35 -2.85
N VAL A 375 17.05 -9.34 -2.02
CA VAL A 375 16.33 -10.56 -1.59
C VAL A 375 15.61 -11.27 -2.73
N PHE A 376 15.27 -10.55 -3.81
CA PHE A 376 14.60 -11.09 -4.99
C PHE A 376 15.51 -11.23 -6.20
N LYS A 377 16.83 -11.15 -5.99
CA LYS A 377 17.81 -11.35 -7.06
C LYS A 377 17.64 -12.71 -7.72
N GLY A 378 17.46 -12.71 -9.03
CA GLY A 378 17.26 -13.93 -9.83
C GLY A 378 15.79 -14.33 -10.03
N CYS A 379 14.82 -13.64 -9.42
CA CYS A 379 13.41 -13.80 -9.77
C CYS A 379 13.15 -13.33 -11.21
N PRO A 380 12.26 -13.99 -11.96
CA PRO A 380 11.86 -13.53 -13.29
C PRO A 380 11.28 -12.13 -13.23
N ALA A 381 11.64 -11.27 -14.21
CA ALA A 381 11.12 -9.91 -14.30
C ALA A 381 10.88 -9.51 -15.77
N TYR A 382 9.81 -8.77 -16.01
CA TYR A 382 9.40 -8.22 -17.30
C TYR A 382 9.37 -6.70 -17.15
N LEU A 383 10.36 -6.04 -17.75
CA LEU A 383 10.72 -4.67 -17.45
C LEU A 383 10.67 -3.79 -18.68
N ASN A 384 10.21 -2.55 -18.53
CA ASN A 384 10.29 -1.46 -19.50
C ASN A 384 11.09 -0.26 -18.98
N GLY A 385 11.55 -0.31 -17.70
CA GLY A 385 12.37 0.72 -17.07
C GLY A 385 11.58 1.85 -16.39
N VAL A 386 10.26 1.84 -16.45
CA VAL A 386 9.41 2.91 -15.87
C VAL A 386 9.59 2.98 -14.35
N SER A 387 9.47 1.88 -13.63
CA SER A 387 9.59 1.89 -12.17
C SER A 387 10.98 2.30 -11.68
N GLU A 388 12.04 1.93 -12.42
CA GLU A 388 13.40 2.38 -12.11
C GLU A 388 13.56 3.88 -12.32
N ALA A 389 13.01 4.42 -13.44
CA ALA A 389 13.03 5.85 -13.69
C ALA A 389 12.26 6.63 -12.61
N MET A 390 11.06 6.17 -12.23
CA MET A 390 10.26 6.80 -11.17
C MET A 390 10.99 6.75 -9.82
N PHE A 391 11.58 5.62 -9.44
CA PHE A 391 12.38 5.52 -8.22
C PHE A 391 13.56 6.50 -8.20
N ARG A 392 14.22 6.68 -9.34
CA ARG A 392 15.36 7.59 -9.43
C ARG A 392 14.97 9.07 -9.32
N GLN A 393 13.79 9.43 -9.79
CA GLN A 393 13.34 10.83 -9.91
C GLN A 393 12.29 11.22 -8.86
N GLY A 394 11.72 10.27 -8.15
CA GLY A 394 10.51 10.50 -7.39
C GLY A 394 10.69 10.68 -5.89
N ILE A 395 9.79 11.46 -5.30
CA ILE A 395 9.74 11.79 -3.88
C ILE A 395 8.30 11.71 -3.35
N CYS A 396 8.15 11.21 -2.12
CA CYS A 396 6.92 11.28 -1.34
C CYS A 396 6.93 12.51 -0.45
N LEU A 397 5.80 13.22 -0.39
CA LEU A 397 5.59 14.44 0.37
C LEU A 397 4.48 14.26 1.42
N PRO A 398 4.49 15.05 2.52
CA PRO A 398 3.48 14.95 3.57
C PRO A 398 2.06 15.21 3.05
N SER A 399 1.14 14.32 3.39
CA SER A 399 -0.28 14.39 3.00
C SER A 399 -1.24 13.90 4.09
N GLY A 400 -0.72 13.38 5.20
CA GLY A 400 -1.53 12.80 6.26
C GLY A 400 -2.45 13.80 6.97
N PRO A 401 -3.47 13.31 7.71
CA PRO A 401 -4.51 14.14 8.30
C PRO A 401 -4.02 15.09 9.41
N MET A 402 -2.76 14.96 9.85
CA MET A 402 -2.12 15.89 10.79
C MET A 402 -1.39 17.07 10.10
N VAL A 403 -1.35 17.09 8.77
CA VAL A 403 -0.72 18.14 7.98
C VAL A 403 -1.74 19.26 7.75
N SER A 404 -1.54 20.42 8.38
CA SER A 404 -2.43 21.58 8.24
C SER A 404 -2.20 22.34 6.93
N ASP A 405 -3.12 23.22 6.56
CA ASP A 405 -2.95 24.15 5.42
C ASP A 405 -1.71 25.05 5.56
N ASP A 406 -1.39 25.47 6.78
CA ASP A 406 -0.17 26.24 7.06
C ASP A 406 1.08 25.37 6.87
N ASP A 407 1.05 24.11 7.32
CA ASP A 407 2.12 23.15 7.09
C ASP A 407 2.36 22.94 5.58
N VAL A 408 1.28 22.77 4.77
CA VAL A 408 1.39 22.63 3.30
C VAL A 408 1.95 23.89 2.66
N SER A 409 1.49 25.07 3.09
CA SER A 409 2.02 26.35 2.59
C SER A 409 3.51 26.48 2.88
N TYR A 410 3.95 26.07 4.08
CA TYR A 410 5.35 26.06 4.47
C TYR A 410 6.17 25.04 3.65
N ILE A 411 5.64 23.84 3.41
CA ILE A 411 6.30 22.82 2.58
C ILE A 411 6.49 23.35 1.14
N ILE A 412 5.44 23.90 0.53
CA ILE A 412 5.47 24.45 -0.83
C ILE A 412 6.50 25.58 -0.94
N GLN A 413 6.51 26.49 0.04
CA GLN A 413 7.49 27.59 0.07
C GLN A 413 8.91 27.05 0.19
N THR A 414 9.14 26.07 1.07
CA THR A 414 10.46 25.44 1.25
C THR A 414 10.92 24.74 -0.04
N ILE A 415 10.02 24.07 -0.75
CA ILE A 415 10.32 23.45 -2.05
C ILE A 415 10.71 24.53 -3.07
N ARG A 416 9.93 25.62 -3.19
CA ARG A 416 10.27 26.75 -4.11
C ARG A 416 11.65 27.32 -3.84
N GLU A 417 12.03 27.47 -2.57
CA GLU A 417 13.34 27.98 -2.17
C GLU A 417 14.49 27.01 -2.44
N ALA A 418 14.20 25.70 -2.49
CA ALA A 418 15.19 24.68 -2.81
C ALA A 418 15.61 24.71 -4.29
N PHE A 419 14.68 25.02 -5.20
CA PHE A 419 14.96 25.10 -6.63
C PHE A 419 15.71 26.40 -6.95
N ILE A 420 16.87 26.26 -7.62
CA ILE A 420 17.73 27.38 -8.05
C ILE A 420 17.38 27.69 -9.51
N LYS A 421 17.09 28.96 -9.79
CA LYS A 421 16.84 29.43 -11.16
C LYS A 421 18.15 29.55 -11.93
#